data_118a377b0e93e65349a5f1d9719be2c5
#
_entry.id   118a377b0e93e65349a5f1d9719be2c5
#
_cell.length_a   1.000
_cell.length_b   1.000
_cell.length_c   1.000
_cell.angle_alpha   90.00
_cell.angle_beta   90.00
_cell.angle_gamma   90.00
#
_symmetry.space_group_name_H-M   'P 1'
#
loop_
_entity.id
_entity.type
_entity.pdbx_description
1 polymer ?
#
loop_
_entity_poly.entity_id
_entity_poly.type
_entity_poly.pdbx_seq_one_letter_code
_entity_poly.pdbx_strand_id
1 'polypeptide(L)'
;EDIHGLNVEDGGVSYAAGTQENLKNRTQAQLMGVMLPRQHGGLNMPVTTYTMMTEMVSRADASLQNLFGLQDIAETISKYGTDEQKARYLPRFANGEADGAMALTEPEAGSDLEAVQLKAHFDEQKNQWYLNGMKRFITNGCAKVLLVLARSEEGTKDGRGLSMFICERGPGLIVRRIEDKLGIHGSPTCELQFNNVPAELCGQRRRGLSRYVMSLMNGARVAISAQALGIAEASYREALDYAREREQFGTPIIKFPAVYDMVTRMKVNLAAARTFLYETTRYVDLRDAYEEANKHEEKPSTEARQLEKTYSRIAATLTPLCKALTTELSNQIAYDCIQVHGGTGYMRDFPAERLYRDARITNIYEGTTQLQFIAGIGGVMRRTLAPLMDEL
;
A
#
# COMPACT_ATOMS: atom_id res chain seq x y z
N GLU A 1 5.90 -12.76 14.94
CA GLU A 1 6.65 -11.90 14.01
C GLU A 1 7.27 -10.70 14.71
N ASP A 2 6.50 -9.95 15.48
CA ASP A 2 7.00 -8.77 16.22
C ASP A 2 8.13 -9.10 17.21
N ILE A 3 8.13 -10.33 17.78
CA ILE A 3 9.13 -10.77 18.76
C ILE A 3 10.38 -11.35 18.08
N HIS A 4 10.19 -12.20 17.08
CA HIS A 4 11.30 -12.93 16.43
C HIS A 4 11.91 -12.18 15.25
N GLY A 5 11.19 -11.19 14.71
CA GLY A 5 11.66 -10.28 13.68
C GLY A 5 12.09 -10.96 12.38
N LEU A 6 12.97 -10.28 11.68
CA LEU A 6 13.57 -10.69 10.41
C LEU A 6 15.06 -10.99 10.62
N ASN A 7 15.58 -12.01 9.94
CA ASN A 7 17.01 -12.30 9.92
C ASN A 7 17.60 -12.00 8.55
N VAL A 8 18.83 -11.47 8.55
CA VAL A 8 19.63 -11.30 7.33
C VAL A 8 20.75 -12.33 7.35
N GLU A 9 20.71 -13.23 6.38
CA GLU A 9 21.71 -14.28 6.21
C GLU A 9 22.17 -14.30 4.75
N ASP A 10 23.47 -14.27 4.53
CA ASP A 10 24.11 -14.34 3.20
C ASP A 10 23.52 -13.41 2.13
N GLY A 11 23.12 -12.18 2.55
CA GLY A 11 22.52 -11.18 1.66
C GLY A 11 21.05 -11.43 1.29
N GLY A 12 20.43 -12.47 1.85
CA GLY A 12 19.01 -12.75 1.81
C GLY A 12 18.30 -12.33 3.10
N VAL A 13 16.97 -12.32 3.05
CA VAL A 13 16.12 -12.06 4.21
C VAL A 13 15.32 -13.31 4.50
N SER A 14 15.40 -13.81 5.75
CA SER A 14 14.54 -14.87 6.24
C SER A 14 13.44 -14.26 7.12
N TYR A 15 12.20 -14.69 6.89
CA TYR A 15 11.05 -14.29 7.70
C TYR A 15 10.91 -15.21 8.92
N ALA A 16 10.26 -14.70 9.97
CA ALA A 16 9.82 -15.53 11.08
C ALA A 16 8.97 -16.72 10.59
N ALA A 17 9.04 -17.87 11.29
CA ALA A 17 8.37 -19.10 10.86
C ALA A 17 6.86 -18.91 10.59
N GLY A 18 6.16 -18.16 11.43
CA GLY A 18 4.74 -17.84 11.22
C GLY A 18 4.48 -17.02 9.96
N THR A 19 5.35 -16.06 9.62
CA THR A 19 5.26 -15.30 8.37
C THR A 19 5.47 -16.22 7.16
N GLN A 20 6.47 -17.09 7.21
CA GLN A 20 6.73 -18.06 6.12
C GLN A 20 5.53 -18.98 5.89
N GLU A 21 4.93 -19.47 6.97
CA GLU A 21 3.73 -20.30 6.88
C GLU A 21 2.54 -19.54 6.29
N ASN A 22 2.30 -18.30 6.72
CA ASN A 22 1.25 -17.44 6.19
C ASN A 22 1.44 -17.13 4.70
N LEU A 23 2.69 -16.87 4.26
CA LEU A 23 3.01 -16.68 2.85
C LEU A 23 2.73 -17.93 2.02
N LYS A 24 3.07 -19.11 2.55
CA LYS A 24 2.75 -20.41 1.93
C LYS A 24 1.24 -20.63 1.84
N ASN A 25 0.51 -20.41 2.92
CA ASN A 25 -0.95 -20.55 2.97
C ASN A 25 -1.63 -19.61 1.98
N ARG A 26 -1.18 -18.36 1.87
CA ARG A 26 -1.64 -17.38 0.88
C ARG A 26 -1.48 -17.89 -0.55
N THR A 27 -0.30 -18.46 -0.86
CA THR A 27 -0.01 -19.03 -2.18
C THR A 27 -0.91 -20.24 -2.47
N GLN A 28 -1.08 -21.15 -1.50
CA GLN A 28 -1.95 -22.32 -1.63
C GLN A 28 -3.42 -21.94 -1.81
N ALA A 29 -3.86 -20.88 -1.16
CA ALA A 29 -5.21 -20.33 -1.31
C ALA A 29 -5.41 -19.50 -2.61
N GLN A 30 -4.40 -19.40 -3.47
CA GLN A 30 -4.40 -18.65 -4.73
C GLN A 30 -4.71 -17.13 -4.54
N LEU A 31 -4.31 -16.57 -3.41
CA LEU A 31 -4.56 -15.16 -3.07
C LEU A 31 -3.45 -14.22 -3.55
N MET A 32 -2.56 -14.68 -4.42
CA MET A 32 -1.42 -13.91 -4.93
C MET A 32 -1.81 -12.99 -6.09
N GLY A 33 -2.79 -13.38 -6.90
CA GLY A 33 -3.20 -12.64 -8.08
C GLY A 33 -4.66 -12.17 -8.01
N VAL A 34 -5.12 -11.66 -6.86
CA VAL A 34 -6.55 -11.31 -6.64
C VAL A 34 -7.08 -10.37 -7.72
N MET A 35 -6.38 -9.30 -8.04
CA MET A 35 -6.80 -8.30 -9.02
C MET A 35 -6.26 -8.58 -10.44
N LEU A 36 -5.33 -9.51 -10.60
CA LEU A 36 -4.72 -9.80 -11.91
C LEU A 36 -5.73 -10.44 -12.88
N PRO A 37 -5.59 -10.17 -14.19
CA PRO A 37 -6.46 -10.76 -15.20
C PRO A 37 -6.40 -12.29 -15.21
N ARG A 38 -7.54 -12.94 -15.46
CA ARG A 38 -7.65 -14.41 -15.51
C ARG A 38 -6.74 -15.06 -16.54
N GLN A 39 -6.52 -14.41 -17.68
CA GLN A 39 -5.60 -14.89 -18.74
C GLN A 39 -4.15 -15.06 -18.26
N HIS A 40 -3.78 -14.41 -17.14
CA HIS A 40 -2.47 -14.53 -16.51
C HIS A 40 -2.52 -15.32 -15.19
N GLY A 41 -3.59 -16.05 -14.92
CA GLY A 41 -3.76 -16.88 -13.72
C GLY A 41 -4.31 -16.13 -12.52
N GLY A 42 -4.74 -14.88 -12.66
CA GLY A 42 -5.38 -14.09 -11.60
C GLY A 42 -6.86 -14.38 -11.43
N LEU A 43 -7.47 -13.76 -10.42
CA LEU A 43 -8.90 -13.91 -10.11
C LEU A 43 -9.78 -12.83 -10.76
N ASN A 44 -9.18 -11.75 -11.23
CA ASN A 44 -9.86 -10.58 -11.81
C ASN A 44 -10.93 -9.99 -10.88
N MET A 45 -10.62 -9.89 -9.59
CA MET A 45 -11.53 -9.33 -8.59
C MET A 45 -11.44 -7.81 -8.56
N PRO A 46 -12.55 -7.11 -8.24
CA PRO A 46 -12.55 -5.66 -8.09
C PRO A 46 -11.72 -5.22 -6.88
N VAL A 47 -11.33 -3.94 -6.88
CA VAL A 47 -10.55 -3.31 -5.80
C VAL A 47 -11.29 -3.40 -4.46
N THR A 48 -12.62 -3.30 -4.44
CA THR A 48 -13.42 -3.45 -3.22
C THR A 48 -13.19 -4.82 -2.57
N THR A 49 -13.19 -5.92 -3.34
CA THR A 49 -12.94 -7.26 -2.80
C THR A 49 -11.51 -7.37 -2.23
N TYR A 50 -10.51 -6.88 -2.96
CA TYR A 50 -9.13 -6.84 -2.49
C TYR A 50 -8.98 -6.02 -1.20
N THR A 51 -9.69 -4.90 -1.11
CA THR A 51 -9.73 -4.03 0.09
C THR A 51 -10.30 -4.76 1.31
N MET A 52 -11.38 -5.55 1.13
CA MET A 52 -11.95 -6.38 2.21
C MET A 52 -10.93 -7.41 2.71
N MET A 53 -10.23 -8.07 1.81
CA MET A 53 -9.18 -9.03 2.16
C MET A 53 -8.02 -8.34 2.88
N THR A 54 -7.60 -7.18 2.42
CA THR A 54 -6.54 -6.36 3.03
C THR A 54 -6.91 -5.94 4.45
N GLU A 55 -8.14 -5.50 4.69
CA GLU A 55 -8.64 -5.19 6.05
C GLU A 55 -8.57 -6.42 6.97
N MET A 56 -9.02 -7.59 6.48
CA MET A 56 -9.01 -8.84 7.26
C MET A 56 -7.59 -9.29 7.62
N VAL A 57 -6.67 -9.25 6.65
CA VAL A 57 -5.26 -9.58 6.87
C VAL A 57 -4.63 -8.61 7.86
N SER A 58 -4.88 -7.31 7.72
CA SER A 58 -4.33 -6.27 8.59
C SER A 58 -4.83 -6.35 10.03
N ARG A 59 -6.07 -6.79 10.22
CA ARG A 59 -6.61 -7.05 11.56
C ARG A 59 -5.85 -8.18 12.26
N ALA A 60 -5.44 -9.19 11.51
CA ALA A 60 -4.67 -10.29 12.05
C ALA A 60 -3.19 -9.91 12.24
N ASP A 61 -2.59 -9.30 11.21
CA ASP A 61 -1.19 -8.90 11.20
C ASP A 61 -0.94 -7.77 10.18
N ALA A 62 -0.60 -6.59 10.69
CA ALA A 62 -0.30 -5.42 9.86
C ALA A 62 1.00 -5.58 9.04
N SER A 63 1.98 -6.34 9.55
CA SER A 63 3.23 -6.63 8.83
C SER A 63 3.00 -7.56 7.64
N LEU A 64 2.19 -8.60 7.83
CA LEU A 64 1.80 -9.52 6.76
C LEU A 64 1.03 -8.80 5.65
N GLN A 65 0.21 -7.83 6.01
CA GLN A 65 -0.51 -7.01 5.03
C GLN A 65 0.45 -6.29 4.07
N ASN A 66 1.57 -5.77 4.55
CA ASN A 66 2.54 -5.13 3.66
C ASN A 66 3.06 -6.08 2.57
N LEU A 67 3.23 -7.35 2.89
CA LEU A 67 3.63 -8.38 1.92
C LEU A 67 2.47 -8.81 1.01
N PHE A 68 1.25 -8.79 1.54
CA PHE A 68 0.02 -9.05 0.79
C PHE A 68 -0.29 -7.89 -0.17
N GLY A 69 -0.12 -6.64 0.29
CA GLY A 69 -0.42 -5.41 -0.45
C GLY A 69 0.46 -5.14 -1.66
N LEU A 70 1.63 -5.78 -1.78
CA LEU A 70 2.56 -5.56 -2.90
C LEU A 70 2.13 -6.20 -4.23
N GLN A 71 0.89 -6.68 -4.33
CA GLN A 71 0.28 -7.10 -5.59
C GLN A 71 0.12 -5.94 -6.59
N ASP A 72 0.07 -4.69 -6.11
CA ASP A 72 0.01 -3.47 -6.94
C ASP A 72 1.19 -3.36 -7.94
N ILE A 73 2.32 -4.01 -7.63
CA ILE A 73 3.47 -4.13 -8.54
C ILE A 73 3.05 -4.87 -9.81
N ALA A 74 2.41 -6.03 -9.66
CA ALA A 74 1.95 -6.83 -10.78
C ALA A 74 0.81 -6.13 -11.55
N GLU A 75 -0.08 -5.42 -10.85
CA GLU A 75 -1.13 -4.61 -11.48
C GLU A 75 -0.54 -3.48 -12.35
N THR A 76 0.52 -2.83 -11.89
CA THR A 76 1.23 -1.81 -12.66
C THR A 76 1.84 -2.40 -13.94
N ILE A 77 2.45 -3.59 -13.86
CA ILE A 77 2.96 -4.30 -15.04
C ILE A 77 1.80 -4.68 -15.97
N SER A 78 0.67 -5.15 -15.42
CA SER A 78 -0.54 -5.47 -16.17
C SER A 78 -1.08 -4.28 -16.97
N LYS A 79 -1.08 -3.09 -16.36
CA LYS A 79 -1.60 -1.87 -17.01
C LYS A 79 -0.64 -1.25 -18.02
N TYR A 80 0.66 -1.32 -17.80
CA TYR A 80 1.64 -0.50 -18.53
C TYR A 80 2.79 -1.29 -19.17
N GLY A 81 3.00 -2.54 -18.81
CA GLY A 81 4.00 -3.41 -19.42
C GLY A 81 3.68 -3.79 -20.85
N THR A 82 4.69 -4.19 -21.62
CA THR A 82 4.50 -4.81 -22.93
C THR A 82 3.85 -6.17 -22.80
N ASP A 83 3.33 -6.72 -23.89
CA ASP A 83 2.70 -8.05 -23.84
C ASP A 83 3.69 -9.16 -23.47
N GLU A 84 4.97 -9.01 -23.85
CA GLU A 84 6.06 -9.89 -23.45
C GLU A 84 6.34 -9.79 -21.94
N GLN A 85 6.34 -8.57 -21.38
CA GLN A 85 6.50 -8.34 -19.95
C GLN A 85 5.33 -8.93 -19.17
N LYS A 86 4.09 -8.70 -19.61
CA LYS A 86 2.89 -9.28 -18.99
C LYS A 86 2.94 -10.80 -19.00
N ALA A 87 3.25 -11.41 -20.15
CA ALA A 87 3.33 -12.88 -20.29
C ALA A 87 4.42 -13.48 -19.40
N ARG A 88 5.53 -12.78 -19.18
CA ARG A 88 6.66 -13.27 -18.36
C ARG A 88 6.43 -13.06 -16.86
N TYR A 89 5.91 -11.92 -16.44
CA TYR A 89 5.84 -11.57 -15.02
C TYR A 89 4.52 -11.94 -14.35
N LEU A 90 3.37 -11.68 -15.00
CA LEU A 90 2.08 -11.81 -14.32
C LEU A 90 1.76 -13.23 -13.84
N PRO A 91 2.02 -14.30 -14.60
CA PRO A 91 1.80 -15.66 -14.10
C PRO A 91 2.64 -15.99 -12.87
N ARG A 92 3.88 -15.48 -12.80
CA ARG A 92 4.79 -15.68 -11.66
C ARG A 92 4.30 -14.99 -10.39
N PHE A 93 3.65 -13.83 -10.53
CA PHE A 93 2.97 -13.19 -9.42
C PHE A 93 1.70 -13.95 -9.02
N ALA A 94 0.88 -14.35 -9.99
CA ALA A 94 -0.40 -15.01 -9.71
C ALA A 94 -0.24 -16.36 -9.00
N ASN A 95 0.81 -17.12 -9.32
CA ASN A 95 1.10 -18.43 -8.70
C ASN A 95 2.00 -18.34 -7.46
N GLY A 96 2.46 -17.13 -7.07
CA GLY A 96 3.32 -16.94 -5.91
C GLY A 96 4.79 -17.28 -6.12
N GLU A 97 5.22 -17.55 -7.34
CA GLU A 97 6.64 -17.74 -7.68
C GLU A 97 7.44 -16.45 -7.49
N ALA A 98 6.84 -15.30 -7.83
CA ALA A 98 7.43 -13.98 -7.63
C ALA A 98 6.63 -13.15 -6.62
N ASP A 99 7.35 -12.42 -5.82
CA ASP A 99 6.88 -11.31 -5.00
C ASP A 99 7.45 -9.99 -5.52
N GLY A 100 6.90 -8.86 -5.06
CA GLY A 100 7.25 -7.56 -5.57
C GLY A 100 7.73 -6.56 -4.53
N ALA A 101 8.44 -5.53 -5.01
CA ALA A 101 8.76 -4.34 -4.24
C ALA A 101 8.66 -3.08 -5.09
N MET A 102 8.26 -1.98 -4.47
CA MET A 102 8.17 -0.65 -5.08
C MET A 102 9.35 0.20 -4.62
N ALA A 103 10.34 0.40 -5.49
CA ALA A 103 11.58 1.10 -5.18
C ALA A 103 11.54 2.56 -5.69
N LEU A 104 10.89 3.45 -4.92
CA LEU A 104 10.73 4.86 -5.26
C LEU A 104 11.68 5.75 -4.44
N THR A 105 11.59 5.67 -3.13
CA THR A 105 12.18 6.58 -2.15
C THR A 105 13.71 6.50 -2.09
N GLU A 106 14.35 7.67 -1.94
CA GLU A 106 15.78 7.83 -1.67
C GLU A 106 15.99 8.66 -0.39
N PRO A 107 17.20 8.72 0.18
CA PRO A 107 17.44 9.50 1.40
C PRO A 107 16.94 10.95 1.32
N GLU A 108 17.13 11.61 0.19
CA GLU A 108 16.75 13.02 -0.04
C GLU A 108 15.48 13.18 -0.90
N ALA A 109 14.81 12.07 -1.28
CA ALA A 109 13.64 12.07 -2.13
C ALA A 109 12.55 11.14 -1.58
N GLY A 110 11.82 11.61 -0.57
CA GLY A 110 10.66 10.93 0.03
C GLY A 110 9.36 11.53 -0.47
N SER A 111 8.95 12.67 0.09
CA SER A 111 7.76 13.40 -0.36
C SER A 111 7.94 14.04 -1.74
N ASP A 112 9.13 14.54 -2.03
CA ASP A 112 9.53 15.07 -3.33
C ASP A 112 10.22 14.00 -4.18
N LEU A 113 9.41 13.21 -4.89
CA LEU A 113 9.93 12.18 -5.82
C LEU A 113 10.54 12.77 -7.09
N GLU A 114 10.35 14.06 -7.40
CA GLU A 114 11.05 14.70 -8.51
C GLU A 114 12.56 14.77 -8.29
N ALA A 115 12.97 14.79 -7.01
CA ALA A 115 14.38 14.83 -6.59
C ALA A 115 15.13 13.48 -6.69
N VAL A 116 14.48 12.40 -7.15
CA VAL A 116 15.11 11.08 -7.34
C VAL A 116 16.37 11.17 -8.20
N GLN A 117 17.47 10.61 -7.71
CA GLN A 117 18.80 10.66 -8.32
C GLN A 117 19.30 9.34 -8.89
N LEU A 118 18.72 8.18 -8.49
CA LEU A 118 19.10 6.88 -9.04
C LEU A 118 19.05 6.93 -10.56
N LYS A 119 20.15 6.61 -11.23
CA LYS A 119 20.33 6.74 -12.67
C LYS A 119 19.96 5.46 -13.40
N ALA A 120 19.30 5.61 -14.54
CA ALA A 120 19.14 4.58 -15.54
C ALA A 120 19.96 4.95 -16.77
N HIS A 121 20.89 4.09 -17.16
CA HIS A 121 21.74 4.25 -18.33
C HIS A 121 21.40 3.17 -19.36
N PHE A 122 21.27 3.55 -20.62
CA PHE A 122 21.03 2.63 -21.73
C PHE A 122 22.34 2.28 -22.42
N ASP A 123 22.70 1.01 -22.46
CA ASP A 123 23.84 0.49 -23.23
C ASP A 123 23.34 0.08 -24.63
N GLU A 124 23.68 0.88 -25.64
CA GLU A 124 23.23 0.66 -27.03
C GLU A 124 23.81 -0.65 -27.62
N GLN A 125 25.00 -1.05 -27.22
CA GLN A 125 25.65 -2.28 -27.76
C GLN A 125 24.96 -3.53 -27.26
N LYS A 126 24.47 -3.50 -26.01
CA LYS A 126 23.77 -4.62 -25.37
C LYS A 126 22.25 -4.51 -25.50
N ASN A 127 21.73 -3.37 -25.98
CA ASN A 127 20.31 -3.03 -26.00
C ASN A 127 19.66 -3.23 -24.61
N GLN A 128 20.33 -2.72 -23.56
CA GLN A 128 19.96 -2.99 -22.17
C GLN A 128 20.06 -1.75 -21.30
N TRP A 129 19.07 -1.54 -20.42
CA TRP A 129 19.14 -0.56 -19.35
C TRP A 129 19.88 -1.08 -18.15
N TYR A 130 20.63 -0.21 -17.47
CA TYR A 130 21.34 -0.49 -16.23
C TYR A 130 21.02 0.58 -15.19
N LEU A 131 20.72 0.13 -13.96
CA LEU A 131 20.41 0.98 -12.83
C LEU A 131 21.63 1.15 -11.92
N ASN A 132 21.88 2.40 -11.48
CA ASN A 132 22.97 2.76 -10.58
C ASN A 132 22.50 3.78 -9.56
N GLY A 133 22.75 3.51 -8.26
CA GLY A 133 22.39 4.41 -7.16
C GLY A 133 21.84 3.67 -5.96
N MET A 134 21.09 4.37 -5.12
CA MET A 134 20.58 3.85 -3.86
C MET A 134 19.08 4.13 -3.73
N LYS A 135 18.37 3.18 -3.12
CA LYS A 135 16.98 3.35 -2.66
C LYS A 135 16.90 3.05 -1.17
N ARG A 136 16.00 3.74 -0.47
CA ARG A 136 15.85 3.60 0.98
C ARG A 136 14.39 3.44 1.38
N PHE A 137 14.16 2.80 2.53
CA PHE A 137 12.82 2.51 3.06
C PHE A 137 11.95 1.65 2.13
N ILE A 138 12.55 0.72 1.39
CA ILE A 138 11.86 -0.10 0.41
C ILE A 138 11.23 -1.31 1.09
N THR A 139 9.91 -1.29 1.23
CA THR A 139 9.12 -2.42 1.74
C THR A 139 9.32 -3.64 0.84
N ASN A 140 9.64 -4.78 1.46
CA ASN A 140 9.97 -6.02 0.76
C ASN A 140 11.08 -5.84 -0.29
N GLY A 141 12.04 -4.95 -0.04
CA GLY A 141 13.15 -4.69 -0.98
C GLY A 141 14.02 -5.90 -1.29
N CYS A 142 13.84 -7.02 -0.57
CA CYS A 142 14.41 -8.33 -0.85
C CYS A 142 13.62 -9.14 -1.90
N ALA A 143 12.51 -8.64 -2.42
CA ALA A 143 11.65 -9.30 -3.40
C ALA A 143 12.38 -9.71 -4.68
N LYS A 144 11.78 -10.65 -5.42
CA LYS A 144 12.32 -11.16 -6.70
C LYS A 144 12.19 -10.14 -7.83
N VAL A 145 11.11 -9.34 -7.84
CA VAL A 145 10.83 -8.34 -8.89
C VAL A 145 10.59 -6.99 -8.26
N LEU A 146 11.27 -5.96 -8.74
CA LEU A 146 11.13 -4.59 -8.28
C LEU A 146 10.63 -3.68 -9.41
N LEU A 147 9.69 -2.79 -9.09
CA LEU A 147 9.43 -1.59 -9.89
C LEU A 147 10.27 -0.44 -9.36
N VAL A 148 11.15 0.09 -10.19
CA VAL A 148 12.14 1.10 -9.80
C VAL A 148 11.91 2.40 -10.55
N LEU A 149 11.70 3.49 -9.81
CA LEU A 149 11.71 4.84 -10.39
C LEU A 149 13.15 5.33 -10.50
N ALA A 150 13.57 5.67 -11.73
CA ALA A 150 14.93 6.08 -12.01
C ALA A 150 14.99 7.23 -13.01
N ARG A 151 16.04 8.03 -12.93
CA ARG A 151 16.33 9.12 -13.85
C ARG A 151 16.97 8.57 -15.13
N SER A 152 16.21 8.59 -16.22
CA SER A 152 16.61 8.09 -17.54
C SER A 152 17.05 9.20 -18.49
N GLU A 153 16.86 10.49 -18.12
CA GLU A 153 17.20 11.63 -18.95
C GLU A 153 18.32 12.45 -18.27
N GLU A 154 19.47 12.51 -18.91
CA GLU A 154 20.58 13.34 -18.44
C GLU A 154 20.22 14.83 -18.44
N GLY A 155 20.79 15.58 -17.50
CA GLY A 155 20.57 17.02 -17.37
C GLY A 155 19.20 17.46 -16.85
N THR A 156 18.28 16.54 -16.60
CA THR A 156 16.96 16.85 -16.02
C THR A 156 17.00 16.83 -14.49
N LYS A 157 16.20 17.70 -13.85
CA LYS A 157 16.07 17.78 -12.40
C LYS A 157 14.63 17.61 -11.90
N ASP A 158 13.66 17.51 -12.81
CA ASP A 158 12.23 17.41 -12.54
C ASP A 158 11.69 16.00 -12.86
N GLY A 159 10.39 15.79 -12.62
CA GLY A 159 9.71 14.53 -12.86
C GLY A 159 9.69 14.07 -14.33
N ARG A 160 9.93 14.99 -15.29
CA ARG A 160 10.00 14.68 -16.72
C ARG A 160 11.25 13.87 -17.10
N GLY A 161 12.26 13.85 -16.23
CA GLY A 161 13.45 13.01 -16.40
C GLY A 161 13.31 11.57 -15.86
N LEU A 162 12.17 11.21 -15.26
CA LEU A 162 11.98 9.97 -14.56
C LEU A 162 11.19 8.95 -15.37
N SER A 163 11.69 7.71 -15.39
CA SER A 163 11.04 6.56 -16.00
C SER A 163 10.89 5.41 -15.02
N MET A 164 9.97 4.49 -15.30
CA MET A 164 9.74 3.29 -14.50
C MET A 164 10.44 2.10 -15.12
N PHE A 165 11.07 1.29 -14.29
CA PHE A 165 11.81 0.10 -14.72
C PHE A 165 11.38 -1.14 -13.94
N ILE A 166 11.30 -2.27 -14.63
CA ILE A 166 11.22 -3.60 -14.01
C ILE A 166 12.64 -4.10 -13.82
N CYS A 167 12.96 -4.50 -12.60
CA CYS A 167 14.26 -5.02 -12.22
C CYS A 167 14.07 -6.36 -11.51
N GLU A 168 14.73 -7.41 -11.98
CA GLU A 168 14.79 -8.69 -11.26
C GLU A 168 15.96 -8.70 -10.27
N ARG A 169 15.77 -9.42 -9.16
CA ARG A 169 16.87 -9.66 -8.22
C ARG A 169 17.97 -10.46 -8.89
N GLY A 170 19.19 -9.96 -8.77
CA GLY A 170 20.36 -10.58 -9.39
C GLY A 170 21.65 -9.86 -9.00
N PRO A 171 22.76 -10.19 -9.65
CA PRO A 171 24.05 -9.55 -9.39
C PRO A 171 23.97 -8.02 -9.50
N GLY A 172 24.63 -7.34 -8.55
CA GLY A 172 24.65 -5.88 -8.48
C GLY A 172 23.51 -5.26 -7.66
N LEU A 173 22.43 -5.99 -7.37
CA LEU A 173 21.37 -5.53 -6.46
C LEU A 173 21.63 -6.06 -5.05
N ILE A 174 22.00 -5.16 -4.15
CA ILE A 174 22.45 -5.50 -2.80
C ILE A 174 21.46 -4.93 -1.79
N VAL A 175 20.99 -5.78 -0.87
CA VAL A 175 20.32 -5.31 0.36
C VAL A 175 21.43 -4.92 1.34
N ARG A 176 21.59 -3.61 1.59
CA ARG A 176 22.65 -3.12 2.50
C ARG A 176 22.28 -3.33 3.96
N ARG A 177 20.99 -3.17 4.27
CA ARG A 177 20.44 -3.40 5.60
C ARG A 177 18.92 -3.48 5.57
N ILE A 178 18.35 -4.03 6.64
CA ILE A 178 16.94 -3.89 7.00
C ILE A 178 16.86 -2.79 8.06
N GLU A 179 15.91 -1.87 7.90
CA GLU A 179 15.69 -0.77 8.84
C GLU A 179 15.10 -1.29 10.15
N ASP A 180 15.64 -0.84 11.27
CA ASP A 180 15.05 -1.02 12.60
C ASP A 180 13.91 -0.01 12.77
N LYS A 181 12.69 -0.49 13.08
CA LYS A 181 11.46 0.29 13.01
C LYS A 181 10.72 0.30 14.33
N LEU A 182 9.86 1.29 14.52
CA LEU A 182 8.95 1.38 15.65
C LEU A 182 7.95 0.21 15.70
N GLY A 183 7.39 -0.15 14.55
CA GLY A 183 6.38 -1.22 14.41
C GLY A 183 6.49 -1.92 13.07
N ILE A 184 5.51 -2.77 12.75
CA ILE A 184 5.46 -3.62 11.55
C ILE A 184 6.77 -4.40 11.33
N HIS A 185 7.29 -5.00 12.40
CA HIS A 185 8.62 -5.64 12.43
C HIS A 185 8.72 -6.87 11.52
N GLY A 186 7.62 -7.58 11.27
CA GLY A 186 7.57 -8.73 10.37
C GLY A 186 7.72 -8.39 8.88
N SER A 187 7.63 -7.10 8.50
CA SER A 187 7.79 -6.63 7.13
C SER A 187 9.19 -6.08 6.90
N PRO A 188 10.02 -6.62 5.97
CA PRO A 188 11.35 -6.10 5.69
C PRO A 188 11.26 -4.75 4.99
N THR A 189 11.90 -3.74 5.57
CA THR A 189 12.09 -2.42 4.96
C THR A 189 13.57 -2.24 4.68
N CYS A 190 13.95 -2.25 3.40
CA CYS A 190 15.33 -2.39 2.97
C CYS A 190 15.95 -1.07 2.49
N GLU A 191 17.26 -0.93 2.73
CA GLU A 191 18.13 -0.04 1.97
C GLU A 191 18.79 -0.85 0.85
N LEU A 192 18.64 -0.38 -0.40
CA LEU A 192 19.09 -1.07 -1.60
C LEU A 192 20.18 -0.30 -2.32
N GLN A 193 21.24 -1.01 -2.72
CA GLN A 193 22.29 -0.49 -3.60
C GLN A 193 22.18 -1.15 -4.98
N PHE A 194 22.19 -0.34 -6.02
CA PHE A 194 22.18 -0.75 -7.42
C PHE A 194 23.53 -0.44 -8.03
N ASN A 195 24.23 -1.48 -8.51
CA ASN A 195 25.53 -1.42 -9.17
C ASN A 195 25.43 -2.08 -10.55
N ASN A 196 25.15 -1.30 -11.58
CA ASN A 196 24.93 -1.78 -12.95
C ASN A 196 23.91 -2.93 -13.00
N VAL A 197 22.76 -2.75 -12.35
CA VAL A 197 21.72 -3.78 -12.31
C VAL A 197 20.92 -3.74 -13.60
N PRO A 198 20.83 -4.84 -14.36
CA PRO A 198 20.00 -4.88 -15.57
C PRO A 198 18.55 -4.62 -15.25
N ALA A 199 17.88 -3.83 -16.11
CA ALA A 199 16.46 -3.52 -15.93
C ALA A 199 15.80 -3.32 -17.29
N GLU A 200 14.47 -3.40 -17.30
CA GLU A 200 13.64 -3.19 -18.47
C GLU A 200 12.76 -1.96 -18.28
N LEU A 201 12.64 -1.15 -19.31
CA LEU A 201 11.71 -0.03 -19.30
C LEU A 201 10.28 -0.56 -19.21
N CYS A 202 9.52 -0.10 -18.21
CA CYS A 202 8.09 -0.37 -18.07
C CYS A 202 7.29 0.83 -18.60
N GLY A 203 6.53 0.61 -19.66
CA GLY A 203 5.78 1.67 -20.32
C GLY A 203 6.67 2.63 -21.11
N GLN A 204 6.35 3.92 -21.11
CA GLN A 204 7.04 4.95 -21.90
C GLN A 204 8.08 5.70 -21.07
N ARG A 205 9.23 6.03 -21.69
CA ARG A 205 10.22 6.94 -21.09
C ARG A 205 9.58 8.26 -20.67
N ARG A 206 10.11 8.86 -19.61
CA ARG A 206 9.70 10.20 -19.12
C ARG A 206 8.28 10.26 -18.53
N ARG A 207 7.62 9.09 -18.35
CA ARG A 207 6.28 8.99 -17.76
C ARG A 207 6.27 8.30 -16.38
N GLY A 208 7.45 7.97 -15.85
CA GLY A 208 7.59 7.24 -14.60
C GLY A 208 6.80 7.87 -13.45
N LEU A 209 7.09 9.13 -13.14
CA LEU A 209 6.42 9.83 -12.04
C LEU A 209 5.00 10.25 -12.40
N SER A 210 4.84 10.97 -13.52
CA SER A 210 3.59 11.66 -13.87
C SER A 210 2.41 10.72 -14.16
N ARG A 211 2.69 9.47 -14.54
CA ARG A 211 1.66 8.50 -14.92
C ARG A 211 1.72 7.23 -14.06
N TYR A 212 2.87 6.55 -14.04
CA TYR A 212 2.95 5.20 -13.47
C TYR A 212 3.00 5.21 -11.95
N VAL A 213 3.84 6.06 -11.36
CA VAL A 213 3.89 6.25 -9.90
C VAL A 213 2.56 6.79 -9.39
N MET A 214 1.95 7.75 -10.07
CA MET A 214 0.66 8.30 -9.62
C MET A 214 -0.46 7.26 -9.64
N SER A 215 -0.49 6.37 -10.64
CA SER A 215 -1.44 5.26 -10.69
C SER A 215 -1.20 4.25 -9.55
N LEU A 216 0.05 3.82 -9.39
CA LEU A 216 0.50 2.90 -8.35
C LEU A 216 0.18 3.45 -6.94
N MET A 217 0.51 4.72 -6.68
CA MET A 217 0.24 5.40 -5.41
C MET A 217 -1.25 5.48 -5.06
N ASN A 218 -2.14 5.57 -6.04
CA ASN A 218 -3.57 5.58 -5.76
C ASN A 218 -4.07 4.21 -5.28
N GLY A 219 -3.59 3.11 -5.86
CA GLY A 219 -3.83 1.76 -5.37
C GLY A 219 -3.27 1.57 -3.96
N ALA A 220 -2.00 1.92 -3.75
CA ALA A 220 -1.35 1.84 -2.46
C ALA A 220 -2.07 2.64 -1.35
N ARG A 221 -2.61 3.83 -1.65
CA ARG A 221 -3.39 4.63 -0.69
C ARG A 221 -4.65 3.91 -0.22
N VAL A 222 -5.36 3.23 -1.11
CA VAL A 222 -6.53 2.41 -0.76
C VAL A 222 -6.10 1.23 0.13
N ALA A 223 -5.03 0.52 -0.23
CA ALA A 223 -4.50 -0.58 0.55
C ALA A 223 -4.06 -0.14 1.97
N ILE A 224 -3.41 1.03 2.11
CA ILE A 224 -3.04 1.58 3.42
C ILE A 224 -4.27 2.04 4.22
N SER A 225 -5.31 2.54 3.57
CA SER A 225 -6.57 2.85 4.25
C SER A 225 -7.20 1.59 4.85
N ALA A 226 -7.18 0.48 4.10
CA ALA A 226 -7.66 -0.82 4.58
C ALA A 226 -6.78 -1.39 5.70
N GLN A 227 -5.45 -1.22 5.59
CA GLN A 227 -4.52 -1.62 6.65
C GLN A 227 -4.81 -0.87 7.95
N ALA A 228 -4.94 0.44 7.88
CA ALA A 228 -5.28 1.28 9.02
C ALA A 228 -6.61 0.86 9.66
N LEU A 229 -7.62 0.56 8.83
CA LEU A 229 -8.92 0.09 9.29
C LEU A 229 -8.82 -1.28 10.01
N GLY A 230 -8.01 -2.22 9.49
CA GLY A 230 -7.76 -3.51 10.13
C GLY A 230 -7.10 -3.36 11.50
N ILE A 231 -6.08 -2.49 11.62
CA ILE A 231 -5.43 -2.17 12.90
C ILE A 231 -6.44 -1.55 13.88
N ALA A 232 -7.27 -0.61 13.40
CA ALA A 232 -8.31 0.03 14.21
C ALA A 232 -9.36 -0.97 14.72
N GLU A 233 -9.79 -1.91 13.88
CA GLU A 233 -10.71 -2.99 14.27
C GLU A 233 -10.09 -3.89 15.34
N ALA A 234 -8.82 -4.30 15.17
CA ALA A 234 -8.11 -5.07 16.18
C ALA A 234 -8.03 -4.29 17.51
N SER A 235 -7.62 -3.02 17.46
CA SER A 235 -7.52 -2.16 18.65
C SER A 235 -8.85 -1.97 19.36
N TYR A 236 -9.94 -1.78 18.60
CA TYR A 236 -11.29 -1.66 19.17
C TYR A 236 -11.73 -2.94 19.88
N ARG A 237 -11.50 -4.11 19.27
CA ARG A 237 -11.87 -5.41 19.88
C ARG A 237 -11.11 -5.65 21.17
N GLU A 238 -9.79 -5.47 21.15
CA GLU A 238 -8.95 -5.61 22.35
C GLU A 238 -9.42 -4.68 23.49
N ALA A 239 -9.68 -3.41 23.17
CA ALA A 239 -10.17 -2.45 24.16
C ALA A 239 -11.55 -2.82 24.71
N LEU A 240 -12.48 -3.28 23.86
CA LEU A 240 -13.82 -3.67 24.26
C LEU A 240 -13.80 -4.91 25.18
N ASP A 241 -13.04 -5.93 24.79
CA ASP A 241 -12.97 -7.18 25.54
C ASP A 241 -12.28 -6.96 26.89
N TYR A 242 -11.16 -6.23 26.90
CA TYR A 242 -10.51 -5.83 28.14
C TYR A 242 -11.43 -5.02 29.06
N ALA A 243 -12.18 -4.04 28.53
CA ALA A 243 -13.08 -3.21 29.32
C ALA A 243 -14.25 -3.99 29.93
N ARG A 244 -14.67 -5.09 29.30
CA ARG A 244 -15.73 -5.98 29.81
C ARG A 244 -15.25 -6.91 30.92
N GLU A 245 -14.00 -7.34 30.84
CA GLU A 245 -13.43 -8.32 31.78
C GLU A 245 -12.74 -7.67 32.99
N ARG A 246 -12.09 -6.53 32.78
CA ARG A 246 -11.34 -5.81 33.81
C ARG A 246 -12.26 -5.16 34.81
N GLU A 247 -12.11 -5.57 36.08
CA GLU A 247 -12.86 -4.97 37.21
C GLU A 247 -12.00 -3.97 37.99
N GLN A 248 -12.60 -2.85 38.34
CA GLN A 248 -12.10 -1.90 39.33
C GLN A 248 -13.28 -1.37 40.16
N PHE A 249 -13.04 -1.10 41.45
CA PHE A 249 -14.08 -0.68 42.37
C PHE A 249 -15.30 -1.61 42.40
N GLY A 250 -15.06 -2.92 42.21
CA GLY A 250 -16.09 -3.95 42.23
C GLY A 250 -17.02 -4.02 41.02
N THR A 251 -16.60 -3.43 39.89
CA THR A 251 -17.42 -3.44 38.65
C THR A 251 -16.53 -3.45 37.40
N PRO A 252 -16.95 -4.10 36.30
CA PRO A 252 -16.27 -3.99 35.01
C PRO A 252 -16.11 -2.55 34.57
N ILE A 253 -14.90 -2.20 34.07
CA ILE A 253 -14.57 -0.80 33.75
C ILE A 253 -15.40 -0.24 32.60
N ILE A 254 -15.97 -1.07 31.73
CA ILE A 254 -16.91 -0.64 30.68
C ILE A 254 -18.14 0.12 31.24
N LYS A 255 -18.49 -0.11 32.51
CA LYS A 255 -19.62 0.56 33.17
C LYS A 255 -19.28 2.00 33.61
N PHE A 256 -18.01 2.39 33.61
CA PHE A 256 -17.64 3.76 33.90
C PHE A 256 -17.93 4.67 32.70
N PRO A 257 -18.64 5.79 32.88
CA PRO A 257 -19.08 6.65 31.77
C PRO A 257 -17.93 7.08 30.86
N ALA A 258 -16.75 7.40 31.39
CA ALA A 258 -15.59 7.83 30.60
C ALA A 258 -15.05 6.70 29.72
N VAL A 259 -14.98 5.44 30.23
CA VAL A 259 -14.54 4.28 29.47
C VAL A 259 -15.58 3.91 28.41
N TYR A 260 -16.86 3.90 28.79
CA TYR A 260 -17.96 3.62 27.89
C TYR A 260 -18.00 4.61 26.71
N ASP A 261 -17.84 5.91 26.99
CA ASP A 261 -17.78 6.95 25.95
C ASP A 261 -16.59 6.75 25.01
N MET A 262 -15.40 6.44 25.56
CA MET A 262 -14.19 6.19 24.76
C MET A 262 -14.39 4.99 23.83
N VAL A 263 -14.84 3.84 24.32
CA VAL A 263 -15.09 2.63 23.52
C VAL A 263 -16.20 2.87 22.48
N THR A 264 -17.22 3.67 22.84
CA THR A 264 -18.29 4.05 21.90
C THR A 264 -17.76 4.92 20.77
N ARG A 265 -16.92 5.90 21.07
CA ARG A 265 -16.26 6.73 20.05
C ARG A 265 -15.36 5.91 19.11
N MET A 266 -14.59 4.95 19.65
CA MET A 266 -13.80 4.02 18.83
C MET A 266 -14.70 3.29 17.84
N LYS A 267 -15.84 2.75 18.30
CA LYS A 267 -16.82 2.05 17.43
C LYS A 267 -17.39 2.93 16.33
N VAL A 268 -17.82 4.14 16.68
CA VAL A 268 -18.43 5.09 15.74
C VAL A 268 -17.41 5.52 14.69
N ASN A 269 -16.19 5.88 15.12
CA ASN A 269 -15.12 6.29 14.21
C ASN A 269 -14.71 5.14 13.28
N LEU A 270 -14.62 3.91 13.78
CA LEU A 270 -14.35 2.72 12.98
C LEU A 270 -15.43 2.49 11.92
N ALA A 271 -16.71 2.60 12.29
CA ALA A 271 -17.83 2.44 11.35
C ALA A 271 -17.80 3.52 10.26
N ALA A 272 -17.58 4.78 10.64
CA ALA A 272 -17.47 5.90 9.70
C ALA A 272 -16.29 5.72 8.73
N ALA A 273 -15.11 5.34 9.24
CA ALA A 273 -13.92 5.08 8.43
C ALA A 273 -14.16 3.92 7.43
N ARG A 274 -14.81 2.85 7.89
CA ARG A 274 -15.17 1.69 7.04
C ARG A 274 -16.13 2.07 5.92
N THR A 275 -17.18 2.78 6.24
CA THR A 275 -18.15 3.27 5.24
C THR A 275 -17.45 4.13 4.18
N PHE A 276 -16.60 5.06 4.62
CA PHE A 276 -15.88 5.94 3.70
C PHE A 276 -14.89 5.17 2.81
N LEU A 277 -14.19 4.17 3.36
CA LEU A 277 -13.28 3.32 2.58
C LEU A 277 -14.03 2.56 1.49
N TYR A 278 -15.11 1.85 1.84
CA TYR A 278 -15.83 1.05 0.85
C TYR A 278 -16.58 1.88 -0.19
N GLU A 279 -17.07 3.06 0.20
CA GLU A 279 -17.62 4.00 -0.79
C GLU A 279 -16.53 4.52 -1.74
N THR A 280 -15.33 4.81 -1.21
CA THR A 280 -14.19 5.19 -2.05
C THR A 280 -13.83 4.10 -3.04
N THR A 281 -13.75 2.84 -2.59
CA THR A 281 -13.41 1.70 -3.48
C THR A 281 -14.48 1.45 -4.52
N ARG A 282 -15.76 1.66 -4.21
CA ARG A 282 -16.85 1.59 -5.19
C ARG A 282 -16.62 2.54 -6.37
N TYR A 283 -16.19 3.78 -6.10
CA TYR A 283 -15.86 4.72 -7.18
C TYR A 283 -14.58 4.36 -7.93
N VAL A 284 -13.61 3.72 -7.28
CA VAL A 284 -12.44 3.17 -7.96
C VAL A 284 -12.84 2.05 -8.92
N ASP A 285 -13.68 1.12 -8.48
CA ASP A 285 -14.18 0.02 -9.31
C ASP A 285 -15.03 0.51 -10.50
N LEU A 286 -15.88 1.52 -10.29
CA LEU A 286 -16.65 2.14 -11.37
C LEU A 286 -15.74 2.81 -12.40
N ARG A 287 -14.73 3.55 -11.96
CA ARG A 287 -13.71 4.13 -12.85
C ARG A 287 -13.04 3.05 -13.70
N ASP A 288 -12.55 1.98 -13.06
CA ASP A 288 -11.81 0.92 -13.73
C ASP A 288 -12.69 0.15 -14.71
N ALA A 289 -13.96 -0.10 -14.36
CA ALA A 289 -14.94 -0.73 -15.23
C ALA A 289 -15.23 0.09 -16.50
N TYR A 290 -15.44 1.41 -16.36
CA TYR A 290 -15.66 2.29 -17.51
C TYR A 290 -14.38 2.50 -18.34
N GLU A 291 -13.21 2.60 -17.71
CA GLU A 291 -11.93 2.66 -18.42
C GLU A 291 -11.73 1.40 -19.27
N GLU A 292 -11.97 0.22 -18.71
CA GLU A 292 -11.81 -1.05 -19.43
C GLU A 292 -12.84 -1.21 -20.55
N ALA A 293 -14.12 -0.93 -20.30
CA ALA A 293 -15.15 -0.97 -21.32
C ALA A 293 -14.83 -0.06 -22.49
N ASN A 294 -14.41 1.17 -22.22
CA ASN A 294 -14.07 2.15 -23.27
C ASN A 294 -12.83 1.76 -24.08
N LYS A 295 -11.89 0.97 -23.54
CA LYS A 295 -10.74 0.45 -24.30
C LYS A 295 -11.13 -0.58 -25.36
N HIS A 296 -12.15 -1.38 -25.08
CA HIS A 296 -12.60 -2.46 -25.97
C HIS A 296 -13.61 -2.01 -27.03
N GLU A 297 -14.16 -0.82 -26.92
CA GLU A 297 -15.05 -0.26 -27.92
C GLU A 297 -14.28 0.56 -28.97
N GLU A 298 -14.51 0.30 -30.28
CA GLU A 298 -13.91 1.08 -31.35
C GLU A 298 -14.25 2.58 -31.26
N LYS A 299 -15.50 2.90 -30.84
CA LYS A 299 -15.98 4.27 -30.62
C LYS A 299 -16.88 4.34 -29.39
N PRO A 300 -16.29 4.50 -28.20
CA PRO A 300 -17.10 4.67 -26.99
C PRO A 300 -18.07 5.84 -27.12
N SER A 301 -19.29 5.69 -26.59
CA SER A 301 -20.28 6.76 -26.59
C SER A 301 -19.80 8.00 -25.83
N THR A 302 -20.37 9.15 -26.14
CA THR A 302 -20.06 10.39 -25.39
C THR A 302 -20.43 10.27 -23.94
N GLU A 303 -21.51 9.58 -23.62
CA GLU A 303 -21.97 9.31 -22.27
C GLU A 303 -20.98 8.40 -21.50
N ALA A 304 -20.54 7.28 -22.09
CA ALA A 304 -19.56 6.38 -21.49
C ALA A 304 -18.24 7.10 -21.15
N ARG A 305 -17.73 7.93 -22.07
CA ARG A 305 -16.55 8.77 -21.81
C ARG A 305 -16.77 9.81 -20.72
N GLN A 306 -17.98 10.36 -20.62
CA GLN A 306 -18.31 11.34 -19.59
C GLN A 306 -18.41 10.66 -18.21
N LEU A 307 -18.99 9.47 -18.12
CA LEU A 307 -19.04 8.69 -16.89
C LEU A 307 -17.65 8.27 -16.41
N GLU A 308 -16.79 7.78 -17.30
CA GLU A 308 -15.37 7.50 -16.99
C GLU A 308 -14.66 8.72 -16.38
N LYS A 309 -14.79 9.90 -17.02
CA LYS A 309 -14.20 11.13 -16.50
C LYS A 309 -14.76 11.53 -15.15
N THR A 310 -16.05 11.35 -14.95
CA THR A 310 -16.74 11.68 -13.69
C THR A 310 -16.23 10.78 -12.58
N TYR A 311 -16.25 9.47 -12.77
CA TYR A 311 -15.77 8.53 -11.75
C TYR A 311 -14.26 8.65 -11.50
N SER A 312 -13.46 8.95 -12.53
CA SER A 312 -12.03 9.23 -12.36
C SER A 312 -11.77 10.43 -11.46
N ARG A 313 -12.54 11.51 -11.61
CA ARG A 313 -12.41 12.71 -10.77
C ARG A 313 -12.85 12.46 -9.34
N ILE A 314 -13.96 11.74 -9.14
CA ILE A 314 -14.47 11.37 -7.82
C ILE A 314 -13.45 10.48 -7.11
N ALA A 315 -13.01 9.39 -7.74
CA ALA A 315 -12.02 8.47 -7.16
C ALA A 315 -10.70 9.20 -6.82
N ALA A 316 -10.19 10.06 -7.72
CA ALA A 316 -8.98 10.85 -7.50
C ALA A 316 -9.12 11.84 -6.32
N THR A 317 -10.34 12.30 -6.01
CA THR A 317 -10.60 13.20 -4.88
C THR A 317 -10.79 12.41 -3.58
N LEU A 318 -11.57 11.32 -3.61
CA LEU A 318 -11.89 10.53 -2.42
C LEU A 318 -10.68 9.76 -1.89
N THR A 319 -9.88 9.14 -2.77
CA THR A 319 -8.76 8.27 -2.37
C THR A 319 -7.79 8.93 -1.39
N PRO A 320 -7.23 10.12 -1.65
CA PRO A 320 -6.34 10.78 -0.69
C PRO A 320 -7.07 11.20 0.60
N LEU A 321 -8.31 11.68 0.51
CA LEU A 321 -9.10 12.05 1.70
C LEU A 321 -9.41 10.83 2.55
N CYS A 322 -9.73 9.69 1.93
CA CYS A 322 -9.95 8.43 2.61
C CYS A 322 -8.69 7.99 3.36
N LYS A 323 -7.52 8.01 2.70
CA LYS A 323 -6.25 7.66 3.34
C LYS A 323 -5.95 8.58 4.53
N ALA A 324 -6.14 9.88 4.40
CA ALA A 324 -5.94 10.82 5.50
C ALA A 324 -6.85 10.50 6.69
N LEU A 325 -8.16 10.38 6.46
CA LEU A 325 -9.13 10.15 7.53
C LEU A 325 -8.93 8.81 8.21
N THR A 326 -8.87 7.72 7.45
CA THR A 326 -8.79 6.35 8.02
C THR A 326 -7.51 6.16 8.84
N THR A 327 -6.38 6.71 8.38
CA THR A 327 -5.11 6.57 9.10
C THR A 327 -5.04 7.42 10.36
N GLU A 328 -5.58 8.62 10.36
CA GLU A 328 -5.66 9.46 11.58
C GLU A 328 -6.62 8.82 12.61
N LEU A 329 -7.80 8.35 12.18
CA LEU A 329 -8.73 7.66 13.08
C LEU A 329 -8.14 6.36 13.63
N SER A 330 -7.40 5.60 12.82
CA SER A 330 -6.71 4.38 13.28
C SER A 330 -5.69 4.67 14.38
N ASN A 331 -4.88 5.72 14.21
CA ASN A 331 -3.92 6.15 15.23
C ASN A 331 -4.61 6.56 16.53
N GLN A 332 -5.75 7.28 16.43
CA GLN A 332 -6.53 7.66 17.62
C GLN A 332 -7.15 6.44 18.31
N ILE A 333 -7.71 5.49 17.55
CA ILE A 333 -8.32 4.27 18.09
C ILE A 333 -7.24 3.40 18.77
N ALA A 334 -6.05 3.27 18.18
CA ALA A 334 -4.95 2.53 18.80
C ALA A 334 -4.41 3.22 20.07
N TYR A 335 -4.38 4.55 20.09
CA TYR A 335 -4.07 5.33 21.28
C TYR A 335 -5.10 5.08 22.39
N ASP A 336 -6.39 5.15 22.07
CA ASP A 336 -7.49 4.93 23.03
C ASP A 336 -7.48 3.48 23.54
N CYS A 337 -7.06 2.50 22.73
CA CYS A 337 -6.89 1.11 23.14
C CYS A 337 -5.89 0.99 24.30
N ILE A 338 -4.71 1.61 24.20
CA ILE A 338 -3.74 1.64 25.31
C ILE A 338 -4.36 2.33 26.53
N GLN A 339 -5.07 3.43 26.33
CA GLN A 339 -5.68 4.19 27.41
C GLN A 339 -6.72 3.37 28.18
N VAL A 340 -7.55 2.58 27.48
CA VAL A 340 -8.52 1.66 28.11
C VAL A 340 -7.83 0.57 28.94
N HIS A 341 -6.70 0.04 28.45
CA HIS A 341 -5.92 -0.96 29.17
C HIS A 341 -5.16 -0.37 30.38
N GLY A 342 -4.91 0.95 30.39
CA GLY A 342 -4.09 1.60 31.40
C GLY A 342 -2.64 1.11 31.37
N GLY A 343 -2.03 0.87 32.54
CA GLY A 343 -0.63 0.44 32.63
C GLY A 343 -0.33 -0.88 31.90
N THR A 344 -1.27 -1.80 31.87
CA THR A 344 -1.11 -3.08 31.16
C THR A 344 -1.05 -2.91 29.63
N GLY A 345 -1.73 -1.90 29.07
CA GLY A 345 -1.66 -1.58 27.65
C GLY A 345 -0.30 -1.06 27.18
N TYR A 346 0.54 -0.61 28.12
CA TYR A 346 1.90 -0.18 27.83
C TYR A 346 2.91 -1.34 27.89
N MET A 347 2.50 -2.48 28.44
CA MET A 347 3.31 -3.68 28.55
C MET A 347 3.07 -4.63 27.37
N ARG A 348 4.07 -5.46 27.04
CA ARG A 348 4.01 -6.42 25.93
C ARG A 348 3.15 -7.67 26.21
N ASP A 349 2.54 -7.74 27.39
CA ASP A 349 1.63 -8.81 27.77
C ASP A 349 0.30 -8.77 26.98
N PHE A 350 -0.05 -7.59 26.47
CA PHE A 350 -1.23 -7.35 25.64
C PHE A 350 -0.85 -6.77 24.27
N PRO A 351 -1.64 -7.03 23.22
CA PRO A 351 -1.32 -6.57 21.87
C PRO A 351 -1.50 -5.03 21.67
N ALA A 352 -2.07 -4.33 22.65
CA ALA A 352 -2.40 -2.89 22.55
C ALA A 352 -1.18 -2.03 22.18
N GLU A 353 -0.02 -2.26 22.81
CA GLU A 353 1.22 -1.51 22.53
C GLU A 353 1.72 -1.77 21.11
N ARG A 354 1.65 -3.01 20.61
CA ARG A 354 2.04 -3.37 19.24
C ARG A 354 1.11 -2.70 18.22
N LEU A 355 -0.21 -2.79 18.42
CA LEU A 355 -1.20 -2.16 17.55
C LEU A 355 -0.98 -0.65 17.43
N TYR A 356 -0.61 0.02 18.54
CA TYR A 356 -0.27 1.44 18.53
C TYR A 356 1.00 1.73 17.74
N ARG A 357 2.06 0.93 17.91
CA ARG A 357 3.31 1.07 17.14
C ARG A 357 3.08 0.84 15.65
N ASP A 358 2.31 -0.19 15.31
CA ASP A 358 1.99 -0.54 13.92
C ASP A 358 1.10 0.52 13.24
N ALA A 359 0.13 1.10 13.97
CA ALA A 359 -0.73 2.15 13.43
C ALA A 359 0.06 3.40 13.01
N ARG A 360 1.15 3.71 13.72
CA ARG A 360 1.84 5.00 13.56
C ARG A 360 2.41 5.25 12.16
N ILE A 361 2.83 4.21 11.44
CA ILE A 361 3.38 4.35 10.10
C ILE A 361 2.31 4.72 9.06
N THR A 362 1.06 4.34 9.29
CA THR A 362 -0.01 4.41 8.27
C THR A 362 -0.28 5.84 7.79
N ASN A 363 -0.11 6.86 8.63
CA ASN A 363 -0.28 8.26 8.25
C ASN A 363 1.02 8.94 7.76
N ILE A 364 2.11 8.16 7.59
CA ILE A 364 3.42 8.66 7.10
C ILE A 364 3.70 8.15 5.70
N TYR A 365 3.78 6.82 5.50
CA TYR A 365 4.17 6.25 4.21
C TYR A 365 3.05 6.33 3.17
N GLU A 366 3.40 6.08 1.89
CA GLU A 366 2.52 6.26 0.73
C GLU A 366 1.91 7.69 0.64
N GLY A 367 2.70 8.67 1.11
CA GLY A 367 2.33 10.06 1.24
C GLY A 367 1.77 10.40 2.62
N THR A 368 2.40 11.36 3.27
CA THR A 368 1.98 11.86 4.60
C THR A 368 0.56 12.43 4.57
N THR A 369 -0.10 12.54 5.72
CA THR A 369 -1.43 13.17 5.85
C THR A 369 -1.49 14.53 5.15
N GLN A 370 -0.45 15.37 5.28
CA GLN A 370 -0.38 16.66 4.59
C GLN A 370 -0.42 16.53 3.07
N LEU A 371 0.31 15.55 2.49
CA LEU A 371 0.28 15.30 1.05
C LEU A 371 -1.09 14.80 0.58
N GLN A 372 -1.80 14.04 1.41
CA GLN A 372 -3.16 13.60 1.09
C GLN A 372 -4.12 14.82 1.03
N PHE A 373 -4.02 15.75 1.96
CA PHE A 373 -4.82 16.97 1.91
C PHE A 373 -4.51 17.81 0.67
N ILE A 374 -3.22 18.00 0.34
CA ILE A 374 -2.82 18.73 -0.87
C ILE A 374 -3.38 18.04 -2.13
N ALA A 375 -3.32 16.71 -2.20
CA ALA A 375 -3.84 15.96 -3.34
C ALA A 375 -5.38 16.05 -3.45
N GLY A 376 -6.12 16.01 -2.33
CA GLY A 376 -7.57 16.03 -2.30
C GLY A 376 -8.18 17.43 -2.48
N ILE A 377 -7.53 18.48 -1.94
CA ILE A 377 -8.09 19.83 -1.87
C ILE A 377 -8.50 20.40 -3.23
N GLY A 378 -7.73 20.10 -4.29
CA GLY A 378 -8.04 20.55 -5.64
C GLY A 378 -9.37 20.00 -6.18
N GLY A 379 -9.73 18.78 -5.81
CA GLY A 379 -11.03 18.17 -6.13
C GLY A 379 -12.17 18.84 -5.34
N VAL A 380 -11.94 19.07 -4.05
CA VAL A 380 -12.91 19.76 -3.18
C VAL A 380 -13.19 21.18 -3.68
N MET A 381 -12.15 21.95 -3.98
CA MET A 381 -12.28 23.32 -4.49
C MET A 381 -13.01 23.40 -5.83
N ARG A 382 -12.86 22.38 -6.68
CA ARG A 382 -13.62 22.26 -7.94
C ARG A 382 -15.03 21.71 -7.76
N ARG A 383 -15.47 21.50 -6.52
CA ARG A 383 -16.78 20.93 -6.17
C ARG A 383 -17.04 19.57 -6.83
N THR A 384 -16.00 18.77 -7.01
CA THR A 384 -16.10 17.43 -7.64
C THR A 384 -17.09 16.51 -6.91
N LEU A 385 -17.22 16.69 -5.60
CA LEU A 385 -18.09 15.86 -4.75
C LEU A 385 -19.50 16.48 -4.54
N ALA A 386 -19.79 17.68 -5.09
CA ALA A 386 -21.08 18.32 -4.90
C ALA A 386 -22.27 17.43 -5.31
N PRO A 387 -22.26 16.73 -6.48
CA PRO A 387 -23.36 15.85 -6.83
C PRO A 387 -23.62 14.74 -5.81
N LEU A 388 -22.56 14.21 -5.18
CA LEU A 388 -22.69 13.17 -4.15
C LEU A 388 -23.25 13.73 -2.84
N MET A 389 -22.90 14.97 -2.50
CA MET A 389 -23.42 15.65 -1.29
C MET A 389 -24.88 16.05 -1.46
N ASP A 390 -25.31 16.34 -2.67
CA ASP A 390 -26.71 16.70 -2.98
C ASP A 390 -27.63 15.46 -2.95
N GLU A 391 -27.08 14.24 -3.09
CA GLU A 391 -27.82 12.96 -3.01
C GLU A 391 -27.99 12.45 -1.56
N LEU A 392 -27.21 12.96 -0.59
CA LEU A 392 -27.27 12.62 0.84
C LEU A 392 -28.26 13.49 1.60
#